data_b83cb7c1a77c816f8ef1d685fff927f1
#
_entry.id   b83cb7c1a77c816f8ef1d685fff927f1
#
_cell.length_a   1.000
_cell.length_b   1.000
_cell.length_c   1.000
_cell.angle_alpha   90.00
_cell.angle_beta   90.00
_cell.angle_gamma   90.00
#
_symmetry.space_group_name_H-M   'P 1'
#
loop_
_entity.id
_entity.type
_entity.pdbx_description
1 polymer ?
#
loop_
_entity_poly.entity_id
_entity_poly.type
_entity_poly.pdbx_seq_one_letter_code
_entity_poly.pdbx_strand_id
1 'polypeptide(L)'
;MHVVKDFNLEIADKEFIVFVGPSGCGKSTTLRMIAGLEEISGGDLLIDGKRMNDVPAKARNIAMVFQNYALYPHMTVYDNMAFGLKMQKIAKEVIDERVNWAAQILGLREYLKRKPGALSGGQRQRVALGRAIVREAGVFLMDEPLSNLDAKLRVQMRAEISKLHQKLNTTMIYVTHDQTEAMTMATRIVIMKDGIVQQVGAPKTVYNQPANMFVAGFIGSSAMGDAANLLI
;
A
#
# COMPACT_ATOMS: atom_id res chain seq x y z
N MET A 1 11.00 12.98 19.19
CA MET A 1 10.22 13.95 18.37
C MET A 1 8.96 13.21 17.89
N HIS A 2 7.75 13.72 18.14
CA HIS A 2 6.53 13.10 17.65
C HIS A 2 6.39 13.38 16.14
N VAL A 3 6.52 12.34 15.32
CA VAL A 3 6.43 12.44 13.85
C VAL A 3 4.96 12.49 13.40
N VAL A 4 4.07 11.76 14.08
CA VAL A 4 2.63 11.72 13.83
C VAL A 4 1.92 12.29 15.05
N LYS A 5 0.96 13.19 14.82
CA LYS A 5 0.29 13.97 15.87
C LYS A 5 -1.22 13.87 15.69
N ASP A 6 -1.94 13.57 16.76
CA ASP A 6 -3.41 13.55 16.82
C ASP A 6 -4.07 12.84 15.63
N PHE A 7 -3.50 11.69 15.25
CA PHE A 7 -3.98 10.90 14.11
C PHE A 7 -5.21 10.09 14.53
N ASN A 8 -6.38 10.55 14.13
CA ASN A 8 -7.64 9.88 14.37
C ASN A 8 -8.28 9.49 13.03
N LEU A 9 -8.49 8.20 12.80
CA LEU A 9 -9.02 7.67 11.55
C LEU A 9 -9.73 6.35 11.81
N GLU A 10 -10.98 6.26 11.36
CA GLU A 10 -11.69 5.00 11.25
C GLU A 10 -11.68 4.54 9.81
N ILE A 11 -11.28 3.28 9.58
CA ILE A 11 -11.21 2.65 8.26
C ILE A 11 -12.25 1.53 8.23
N ALA A 12 -13.16 1.60 7.27
CA ALA A 12 -14.19 0.58 7.09
C ALA A 12 -13.59 -0.72 6.53
N ASP A 13 -14.27 -1.83 6.79
CA ASP A 13 -13.91 -3.12 6.19
C ASP A 13 -13.93 -3.02 4.66
N LYS A 14 -12.93 -3.63 4.01
CA LYS A 14 -12.77 -3.66 2.55
C LYS A 14 -12.53 -2.29 1.90
N GLU A 15 -12.20 -1.28 2.66
CA GLU A 15 -11.88 0.04 2.14
C GLU A 15 -10.49 0.08 1.51
N PHE A 16 -10.33 0.81 0.38
CA PHE A 16 -9.04 1.16 -0.17
C PHE A 16 -8.70 2.60 0.19
N ILE A 17 -7.96 2.77 1.27
CA ILE A 17 -7.57 4.09 1.75
C ILE A 17 -6.15 4.43 1.32
N VAL A 18 -5.94 5.67 0.87
CA VAL A 18 -4.62 6.16 0.44
C VAL A 18 -4.15 7.31 1.31
N PHE A 19 -2.99 7.16 1.92
CA PHE A 19 -2.29 8.23 2.62
C PHE A 19 -1.39 8.97 1.61
N VAL A 20 -1.62 10.26 1.44
CA VAL A 20 -0.87 11.09 0.50
C VAL A 20 -0.40 12.39 1.16
N GLY A 21 0.72 12.93 0.70
CA GLY A 21 1.29 14.15 1.24
C GLY A 21 2.78 14.28 0.92
N PRO A 22 3.42 15.40 1.26
CA PRO A 22 4.85 15.62 1.03
C PRO A 22 5.74 14.57 1.68
N SER A 23 6.97 14.45 1.21
CA SER A 23 7.97 13.59 1.84
C SER A 23 8.21 14.00 3.30
N GLY A 24 8.36 13.01 4.19
CA GLY A 24 8.61 13.25 5.61
C GLY A 24 7.38 13.65 6.46
N CYS A 25 6.17 13.72 5.89
CA CYS A 25 4.97 14.10 6.65
C CYS A 25 4.37 12.99 7.54
N GLY A 26 5.04 11.84 7.69
CA GLY A 26 4.62 10.79 8.65
C GLY A 26 3.85 9.61 8.05
N LYS A 27 3.55 9.56 6.74
CA LYS A 27 2.78 8.49 6.09
C LYS A 27 3.36 7.08 6.33
N SER A 28 4.62 6.87 5.95
CA SER A 28 5.29 5.57 6.13
C SER A 28 5.48 5.22 7.60
N THR A 29 5.67 6.22 8.48
CA THR A 29 5.73 6.01 9.93
C THR A 29 4.38 5.51 10.44
N THR A 30 3.26 6.13 10.03
CA THR A 30 1.91 5.68 10.38
C THR A 30 1.68 4.26 9.89
N LEU A 31 2.05 3.97 8.64
CA LEU A 31 1.92 2.62 8.07
C LEU A 31 2.72 1.58 8.87
N ARG A 32 3.95 1.92 9.29
CA ARG A 32 4.82 1.05 10.09
C ARG A 32 4.30 0.85 11.50
N MET A 33 3.69 1.87 12.12
CA MET A 33 2.99 1.73 13.40
C MET A 33 1.81 0.74 13.28
N ILE A 34 1.02 0.83 12.21
CA ILE A 34 -0.05 -0.14 11.93
C ILE A 34 0.54 -1.55 11.77
N ALA A 35 1.67 -1.66 11.07
CA ALA A 35 2.37 -2.92 10.86
C ALA A 35 3.00 -3.51 12.15
N GLY A 36 3.17 -2.73 13.21
CA GLY A 36 3.90 -3.13 14.41
C GLY A 36 5.41 -3.16 14.22
N LEU A 37 5.91 -2.34 13.29
CA LEU A 37 7.35 -2.16 13.00
C LEU A 37 7.91 -0.90 13.67
N GLU A 38 7.02 -0.01 14.14
CA GLU A 38 7.32 1.19 14.91
C GLU A 38 6.40 1.25 16.12
N GLU A 39 6.89 1.75 17.24
CA GLU A 39 6.12 1.91 18.47
C GLU A 39 5.15 3.09 18.39
N ILE A 40 3.98 2.93 18.99
CA ILE A 40 2.98 3.98 19.15
C ILE A 40 3.21 4.65 20.50
N SER A 41 3.59 5.93 20.50
CA SER A 41 3.92 6.68 21.71
C SER A 41 2.68 7.13 22.51
N GLY A 42 1.48 7.06 21.95
CA GLY A 42 0.21 7.39 22.60
C GLY A 42 -0.99 7.08 21.72
N GLY A 43 -2.17 6.97 22.33
CA GLY A 43 -3.38 6.55 21.63
C GLY A 43 -3.49 5.03 21.44
N ASP A 44 -4.54 4.59 20.75
CA ASP A 44 -4.85 3.18 20.54
C ASP A 44 -4.99 2.86 19.05
N LEU A 45 -4.32 1.79 18.62
CA LEU A 45 -4.55 1.15 17.33
C LEU A 45 -5.45 -0.06 17.54
N LEU A 46 -6.59 -0.07 16.84
CA LEU A 46 -7.52 -1.18 16.85
C LEU A 46 -7.57 -1.83 15.46
N ILE A 47 -7.54 -3.16 15.40
CA ILE A 47 -7.84 -3.97 14.23
C ILE A 47 -8.92 -4.97 14.64
N ASP A 48 -10.06 -4.97 13.96
CA ASP A 48 -11.22 -5.79 14.30
C ASP A 48 -11.63 -5.64 15.77
N GLY A 49 -11.61 -4.38 16.28
CA GLY A 49 -11.96 -4.05 17.66
C GLY A 49 -10.92 -4.49 18.72
N LYS A 50 -9.81 -5.08 18.32
CA LYS A 50 -8.74 -5.52 19.23
C LYS A 50 -7.61 -4.51 19.26
N ARG A 51 -7.15 -4.14 20.45
CA ARG A 51 -6.00 -3.25 20.62
C ARG A 51 -4.72 -3.96 20.20
N MET A 52 -3.97 -3.30 19.30
CA MET A 52 -2.77 -3.87 18.67
C MET A 52 -1.45 -3.24 19.12
N ASN A 53 -1.46 -2.23 20.00
CA ASN A 53 -0.25 -1.51 20.38
C ASN A 53 0.88 -2.46 20.82
N ASP A 54 0.55 -3.45 21.66
CA ASP A 54 1.50 -4.38 22.25
C ASP A 54 1.61 -5.71 21.48
N VAL A 55 0.88 -5.84 20.36
CA VAL A 55 0.87 -7.05 19.53
C VAL A 55 2.02 -6.97 18.51
N PRO A 56 2.96 -7.95 18.50
CA PRO A 56 4.07 -7.94 17.56
C PRO A 56 3.59 -8.12 16.11
N ALA A 57 4.30 -7.53 15.13
CA ALA A 57 3.95 -7.52 13.71
C ALA A 57 3.54 -8.90 13.15
N LYS A 58 4.25 -9.97 13.55
CA LYS A 58 3.96 -11.36 13.11
C LYS A 58 2.57 -11.87 13.51
N ALA A 59 1.95 -11.27 14.54
CA ALA A 59 0.67 -11.71 15.10
C ALA A 59 -0.51 -10.80 14.68
N ARG A 60 -0.28 -9.73 13.91
CA ARG A 60 -1.32 -8.75 13.54
C ARG A 60 -2.15 -9.12 12.31
N ASN A 61 -2.09 -10.32 11.78
CA ASN A 61 -2.83 -10.73 10.57
C ASN A 61 -2.81 -9.69 9.42
N ILE A 62 -1.65 -9.10 9.18
CA ILE A 62 -1.42 -8.10 8.13
C ILE A 62 -0.35 -8.58 7.16
N ALA A 63 -0.44 -8.10 5.91
CA ALA A 63 0.60 -8.29 4.91
C ALA A 63 1.13 -6.92 4.47
N MET A 64 2.46 -6.78 4.31
CA MET A 64 3.09 -5.53 3.92
C MET A 64 3.94 -5.68 2.67
N VAL A 65 3.78 -4.74 1.75
CA VAL A 65 4.62 -4.56 0.56
C VAL A 65 5.47 -3.32 0.78
N PHE A 66 6.79 -3.50 0.73
CA PHE A 66 7.76 -2.43 0.94
C PHE A 66 8.16 -1.76 -0.38
N GLN A 67 8.58 -0.51 -0.31
CA GLN A 67 9.04 0.30 -1.44
C GLN A 67 10.16 -0.37 -2.27
N ASN A 68 11.07 -1.09 -1.63
CA ASN A 68 12.18 -1.81 -2.27
C ASN A 68 11.84 -3.27 -2.61
N TYR A 69 10.54 -3.64 -2.54
CA TYR A 69 10.00 -5.00 -2.75
C TYR A 69 10.49 -6.03 -1.73
N ALA A 70 11.64 -5.85 -1.10
CA ALA A 70 12.27 -6.74 -0.11
C ALA A 70 12.27 -8.23 -0.52
N LEU A 71 12.55 -8.51 -1.81
CA LEU A 71 12.62 -9.88 -2.31
C LEU A 71 13.94 -10.55 -1.90
N TYR A 72 13.87 -11.84 -1.62
CA TYR A 72 15.05 -12.66 -1.34
C TYR A 72 15.76 -13.00 -2.69
N PRO A 73 16.94 -12.44 -2.98
CA PRO A 73 17.54 -12.52 -4.31
C PRO A 73 18.01 -13.93 -4.69
N HIS A 74 18.32 -14.77 -3.70
CA HIS A 74 18.76 -16.16 -3.89
C HIS A 74 17.60 -17.15 -4.09
N MET A 75 16.37 -16.76 -3.74
CA MET A 75 15.16 -17.58 -3.87
C MET A 75 14.50 -17.40 -5.24
N THR A 76 13.81 -18.44 -5.71
CA THR A 76 12.92 -18.33 -6.87
C THR A 76 11.71 -17.46 -6.60
N VAL A 77 10.94 -17.08 -7.62
CA VAL A 77 9.64 -16.43 -7.47
C VAL A 77 8.71 -17.26 -6.59
N TYR A 78 8.61 -18.57 -6.87
CA TYR A 78 7.84 -19.49 -6.06
C TYR A 78 8.27 -19.46 -4.60
N ASP A 79 9.58 -19.58 -4.31
CA ASP A 79 10.09 -19.61 -2.94
C ASP A 79 9.91 -18.27 -2.22
N ASN A 80 10.05 -17.14 -2.93
CA ASN A 80 9.73 -15.83 -2.38
C ASN A 80 8.27 -15.75 -1.91
N MET A 81 7.33 -16.22 -2.74
CA MET A 81 5.91 -16.22 -2.39
C MET A 81 5.60 -17.22 -1.26
N ALA A 82 6.15 -18.41 -1.32
CA ALA A 82 5.92 -19.49 -0.37
C ALA A 82 6.58 -19.27 1.00
N PHE A 83 7.60 -18.39 1.10
CA PHE A 83 8.46 -18.30 2.28
C PHE A 83 7.69 -18.12 3.60
N GLY A 84 6.77 -17.18 3.65
CA GLY A 84 5.98 -16.92 4.86
C GLY A 84 5.11 -18.10 5.30
N LEU A 85 4.54 -18.83 4.33
CA LEU A 85 3.71 -20.00 4.59
C LEU A 85 4.58 -21.20 5.08
N LYS A 86 5.77 -21.36 4.49
CA LYS A 86 6.75 -22.38 4.94
C LYS A 86 7.18 -22.15 6.40
N MET A 87 7.42 -20.87 6.78
CA MET A 87 7.77 -20.52 8.17
C MET A 87 6.61 -20.77 9.14
N GLN A 88 5.37 -20.70 8.68
CA GLN A 88 4.18 -21.06 9.46
C GLN A 88 3.90 -22.57 9.47
N LYS A 89 4.76 -23.39 8.83
CA LYS A 89 4.62 -24.83 8.70
C LYS A 89 3.30 -25.27 8.04
N ILE A 90 2.79 -24.49 7.11
CA ILE A 90 1.62 -24.83 6.30
C ILE A 90 1.96 -26.03 5.41
N ALA A 91 1.01 -26.93 5.19
CA ALA A 91 1.19 -28.09 4.33
C ALA A 91 1.55 -27.70 2.89
N LYS A 92 2.43 -28.48 2.26
CA LYS A 92 2.98 -28.18 0.94
C LYS A 92 1.88 -28.03 -0.11
N GLU A 93 0.88 -28.87 -0.07
CA GLU A 93 -0.26 -28.88 -1.01
C GLU A 93 -1.01 -27.53 -0.96
N VAL A 94 -1.25 -27.00 0.24
CA VAL A 94 -1.89 -25.69 0.45
C VAL A 94 -0.98 -24.55 -0.03
N ILE A 95 0.33 -24.64 0.21
CA ILE A 95 1.30 -23.67 -0.31
C ILE A 95 1.29 -23.65 -1.83
N ASP A 96 1.33 -24.83 -2.46
CA ASP A 96 1.30 -24.97 -3.92
C ASP A 96 0.01 -24.38 -4.51
N GLU A 97 -1.13 -24.64 -3.91
CA GLU A 97 -2.42 -24.09 -4.31
C GLU A 97 -2.42 -22.56 -4.23
N ARG A 98 -2.07 -21.98 -3.09
CA ARG A 98 -2.06 -20.52 -2.87
C ARG A 98 -1.06 -19.80 -3.77
N VAL A 99 0.15 -20.34 -3.93
CA VAL A 99 1.17 -19.75 -4.81
C VAL A 99 0.73 -19.80 -6.27
N ASN A 100 0.19 -20.92 -6.75
CA ASN A 100 -0.30 -21.03 -8.11
C ASN A 100 -1.50 -20.11 -8.38
N TRP A 101 -2.42 -19.99 -7.43
CA TRP A 101 -3.54 -19.06 -7.51
C TRP A 101 -3.06 -17.60 -7.59
N ALA A 102 -2.17 -17.17 -6.70
CA ALA A 102 -1.62 -15.82 -6.71
C ALA A 102 -0.79 -15.55 -7.99
N ALA A 103 0.01 -16.52 -8.44
CA ALA A 103 0.76 -16.42 -9.67
C ALA A 103 -0.14 -16.30 -10.92
N GLN A 104 -1.29 -16.95 -10.91
CA GLN A 104 -2.29 -16.81 -11.99
C GLN A 104 -2.86 -15.39 -12.02
N ILE A 105 -3.27 -14.86 -10.87
CA ILE A 105 -3.85 -13.51 -10.75
C ILE A 105 -2.88 -12.45 -11.24
N LEU A 106 -1.58 -12.60 -10.89
CA LEU A 106 -0.53 -11.64 -11.16
C LEU A 106 0.23 -11.88 -12.48
N GLY A 107 -0.17 -12.87 -13.27
CA GLY A 107 0.53 -13.20 -14.53
C GLY A 107 1.98 -13.66 -14.31
N LEU A 108 2.25 -14.41 -13.23
CA LEU A 108 3.60 -14.85 -12.84
C LEU A 108 3.88 -16.34 -13.08
N ARG A 109 2.93 -17.11 -13.62
CA ARG A 109 3.07 -18.58 -13.78
C ARG A 109 4.36 -18.98 -14.48
N GLU A 110 4.71 -18.30 -15.59
CA GLU A 110 5.90 -18.59 -16.39
C GLU A 110 7.20 -18.23 -15.67
N TYR A 111 7.11 -17.39 -14.63
CA TYR A 111 8.27 -16.87 -13.90
C TYR A 111 8.55 -17.58 -12.58
N LEU A 112 7.70 -18.53 -12.15
CA LEU A 112 7.81 -19.17 -10.82
C LEU A 112 9.18 -19.78 -10.52
N LYS A 113 9.88 -20.29 -11.54
CA LYS A 113 11.22 -20.88 -11.41
C LYS A 113 12.35 -19.86 -11.52
N ARG A 114 12.08 -18.61 -11.92
CA ARG A 114 13.11 -17.58 -12.08
C ARG A 114 13.47 -16.95 -10.73
N LYS A 115 14.67 -16.36 -10.65
CA LYS A 115 15.12 -15.55 -9.52
C LYS A 115 14.85 -14.07 -9.80
N PRO A 116 14.76 -13.20 -8.76
CA PRO A 116 14.49 -11.77 -8.90
C PRO A 116 15.39 -11.02 -9.87
N GLY A 117 16.67 -11.40 -9.96
CA GLY A 117 17.63 -10.79 -10.89
C GLY A 117 17.30 -10.99 -12.39
N ALA A 118 16.49 -12.01 -12.73
CA ALA A 118 16.04 -12.28 -14.10
C ALA A 118 14.64 -11.68 -14.40
N LEU A 119 14.15 -10.75 -13.59
CA LEU A 119 12.83 -10.14 -13.70
C LEU A 119 12.93 -8.64 -13.98
N SER A 120 11.93 -8.10 -14.72
CA SER A 120 11.73 -6.65 -14.85
C SER A 120 11.27 -6.03 -13.52
N GLY A 121 11.30 -4.68 -13.43
CA GLY A 121 10.81 -3.95 -12.24
C GLY A 121 9.37 -4.32 -11.88
N GLY A 122 8.47 -4.29 -12.86
CA GLY A 122 7.06 -4.65 -12.66
C GLY A 122 6.85 -6.12 -12.29
N GLN A 123 7.66 -7.03 -12.84
CA GLN A 123 7.60 -8.44 -12.43
C GLN A 123 8.06 -8.61 -10.98
N ARG A 124 9.13 -7.94 -10.55
CA ARG A 124 9.57 -7.96 -9.14
C ARG A 124 8.48 -7.41 -8.21
N GLN A 125 7.82 -6.34 -8.60
CA GLN A 125 6.70 -5.79 -7.83
C GLN A 125 5.55 -6.78 -7.72
N ARG A 126 5.14 -7.42 -8.82
CA ARG A 126 4.09 -8.46 -8.78
C ARG A 126 4.48 -9.62 -7.87
N VAL A 127 5.76 -10.00 -7.81
CA VAL A 127 6.24 -11.03 -6.86
C VAL A 127 6.07 -10.55 -5.41
N ALA A 128 6.37 -9.28 -5.11
CA ALA A 128 6.15 -8.71 -3.78
C ALA A 128 4.65 -8.68 -3.39
N LEU A 129 3.77 -8.32 -4.34
CA LEU A 129 2.32 -8.43 -4.16
C LEU A 129 1.91 -9.88 -3.93
N GLY A 130 2.42 -10.82 -4.73
CA GLY A 130 2.14 -12.25 -4.60
C GLY A 130 2.51 -12.79 -3.22
N ARG A 131 3.67 -12.38 -2.70
CA ARG A 131 4.12 -12.73 -1.35
C ARG A 131 3.17 -12.22 -0.25
N ALA A 132 2.53 -11.09 -0.48
CA ALA A 132 1.51 -10.56 0.43
C ALA A 132 0.18 -11.32 0.30
N ILE A 133 -0.28 -11.57 -0.92
CA ILE A 133 -1.58 -12.19 -1.21
C ILE A 133 -1.69 -13.61 -0.68
N VAL A 134 -0.64 -14.44 -0.85
CA VAL A 134 -0.65 -15.85 -0.40
C VAL A 134 -0.88 -16.01 1.11
N ARG A 135 -0.70 -14.93 1.90
CA ARG A 135 -0.92 -14.93 3.34
C ARG A 135 -2.40 -14.83 3.73
N GLU A 136 -3.29 -14.43 2.81
CA GLU A 136 -4.71 -14.20 3.09
C GLU A 136 -4.92 -13.29 4.32
N ALA A 137 -4.15 -12.21 4.40
CA ALA A 137 -4.22 -11.27 5.52
C ALA A 137 -5.50 -10.45 5.46
N GLY A 138 -6.04 -10.07 6.63
CA GLY A 138 -7.22 -9.20 6.73
C GLY A 138 -6.94 -7.77 6.27
N VAL A 139 -5.69 -7.29 6.40
CA VAL A 139 -5.30 -5.93 6.01
C VAL A 139 -4.01 -5.97 5.18
N PHE A 140 -4.02 -5.28 4.04
CA PHE A 140 -2.85 -5.08 3.18
C PHE A 140 -2.27 -3.68 3.35
N LEU A 141 -0.99 -3.60 3.64
CA LEU A 141 -0.24 -2.36 3.77
C LEU A 141 0.74 -2.22 2.61
N MET A 142 0.76 -1.07 1.93
CA MET A 142 1.64 -0.81 0.79
C MET A 142 2.38 0.51 0.98
N ASP A 143 3.71 0.43 1.15
CA ASP A 143 4.58 1.60 1.36
C ASP A 143 5.24 1.99 0.04
N GLU A 144 4.70 3.01 -0.64
CA GLU A 144 5.15 3.54 -1.93
C GLU A 144 5.51 2.47 -2.98
N PRO A 145 4.63 1.48 -3.25
CA PRO A 145 5.02 0.31 -4.03
C PRO A 145 5.32 0.61 -5.51
N LEU A 146 4.90 1.77 -6.04
CA LEU A 146 5.10 2.15 -7.44
C LEU A 146 6.24 3.14 -7.68
N SER A 147 6.88 3.66 -6.61
CA SER A 147 7.88 4.73 -6.70
C SER A 147 9.10 4.40 -7.58
N ASN A 148 9.49 3.13 -7.64
CA ASN A 148 10.66 2.66 -8.38
C ASN A 148 10.36 2.21 -9.83
N LEU A 149 9.17 2.54 -10.35
CA LEU A 149 8.75 2.16 -11.70
C LEU A 149 8.76 3.36 -12.64
N ASP A 150 9.01 3.11 -13.93
CA ASP A 150 8.82 4.10 -14.99
C ASP A 150 7.33 4.50 -15.14
N ALA A 151 7.07 5.64 -15.79
CA ALA A 151 5.73 6.21 -15.89
C ALA A 151 4.72 5.26 -16.58
N LYS A 152 5.11 4.58 -17.65
CA LYS A 152 4.23 3.66 -18.40
C LYS A 152 3.85 2.46 -17.54
N LEU A 153 4.83 1.87 -16.88
CA LEU A 153 4.63 0.70 -16.01
C LEU A 153 3.81 1.09 -14.78
N ARG A 154 4.01 2.29 -14.23
CA ARG A 154 3.23 2.80 -13.09
C ARG A 154 1.74 2.88 -13.42
N VAL A 155 1.36 3.38 -14.63
CA VAL A 155 -0.04 3.41 -15.07
C VAL A 155 -0.64 2.00 -15.11
N GLN A 156 0.09 1.03 -15.66
CA GLN A 156 -0.38 -0.36 -15.72
C GLN A 156 -0.57 -0.96 -14.32
N MET A 157 0.42 -0.75 -13.44
CA MET A 157 0.38 -1.30 -12.10
C MET A 157 -0.70 -0.69 -11.21
N ARG A 158 -1.05 0.60 -11.39
CA ARG A 158 -2.20 1.20 -10.70
C ARG A 158 -3.49 0.45 -11.05
N ALA A 159 -3.75 0.21 -12.33
CA ALA A 159 -4.92 -0.54 -12.76
C ALA A 159 -4.92 -1.98 -12.21
N GLU A 160 -3.76 -2.64 -12.14
CA GLU A 160 -3.63 -3.98 -11.58
C GLU A 160 -3.92 -4.01 -10.08
N ILE A 161 -3.39 -3.06 -9.31
CA ILE A 161 -3.64 -2.98 -7.85
C ILE A 161 -5.12 -2.69 -7.58
N SER A 162 -5.76 -1.80 -8.35
CA SER A 162 -7.19 -1.52 -8.20
C SER A 162 -8.04 -2.77 -8.50
N LYS A 163 -7.73 -3.52 -9.57
CA LYS A 163 -8.39 -4.81 -9.87
C LYS A 163 -8.13 -5.85 -8.78
N LEU A 164 -6.93 -5.87 -8.24
CA LEU A 164 -6.55 -6.77 -7.16
C LEU A 164 -7.36 -6.50 -5.90
N HIS A 165 -7.52 -5.23 -5.51
CA HIS A 165 -8.36 -4.84 -4.38
C HIS A 165 -9.81 -5.35 -4.56
N GLN A 166 -10.41 -5.10 -5.73
CA GLN A 166 -11.76 -5.57 -6.04
C GLN A 166 -11.89 -7.09 -5.95
N LYS A 167 -10.85 -7.82 -6.39
CA LYS A 167 -10.85 -9.28 -6.39
C LYS A 167 -10.62 -9.89 -5.02
N LEU A 168 -9.73 -9.30 -4.21
CA LEU A 168 -9.42 -9.78 -2.86
C LEU A 168 -10.50 -9.36 -1.86
N ASN A 169 -11.19 -8.25 -2.12
CA ASN A 169 -12.23 -7.70 -1.26
C ASN A 169 -11.76 -7.59 0.21
N THR A 170 -10.55 -7.04 0.42
CA THR A 170 -9.90 -6.87 1.71
C THR A 170 -9.52 -5.41 1.94
N THR A 171 -9.37 -5.00 3.19
CA THR A 171 -8.92 -3.63 3.53
C THR A 171 -7.49 -3.39 3.05
N MET A 172 -7.29 -2.29 2.31
CA MET A 172 -5.97 -1.87 1.82
C MET A 172 -5.62 -0.47 2.29
N ILE A 173 -4.42 -0.31 2.85
CA ILE A 173 -3.83 0.98 3.19
C ILE A 173 -2.60 1.19 2.32
N TYR A 174 -2.63 2.23 1.51
CA TYR A 174 -1.63 2.54 0.51
C TYR A 174 -0.99 3.89 0.81
N VAL A 175 0.33 3.95 0.80
CA VAL A 175 1.09 5.19 0.98
C VAL A 175 1.69 5.61 -0.34
N THR A 176 1.56 6.88 -0.69
CA THR A 176 2.20 7.46 -1.87
C THR A 176 2.47 8.95 -1.67
N HIS A 177 3.35 9.51 -2.49
CA HIS A 177 3.49 10.96 -2.68
C HIS A 177 2.88 11.42 -4.01
N ASP A 178 2.40 10.49 -4.85
CA ASP A 178 1.79 10.76 -6.16
C ASP A 178 0.29 11.00 -6.00
N GLN A 179 -0.13 12.22 -6.34
CA GLN A 179 -1.54 12.64 -6.27
C GLN A 179 -2.42 11.86 -7.25
N THR A 180 -1.87 11.51 -8.43
CA THR A 180 -2.63 10.75 -9.43
C THR A 180 -2.95 9.35 -8.93
N GLU A 181 -2.02 8.71 -8.19
CA GLU A 181 -2.28 7.43 -7.55
C GLU A 181 -3.43 7.56 -6.54
N ALA A 182 -3.34 8.55 -5.64
CA ALA A 182 -4.38 8.79 -4.65
C ALA A 182 -5.75 9.07 -5.29
N MET A 183 -5.80 9.94 -6.28
CA MET A 183 -7.05 10.35 -6.94
C MET A 183 -7.71 9.25 -7.77
N THR A 184 -6.93 8.28 -8.29
CA THR A 184 -7.44 7.25 -9.21
C THR A 184 -7.72 5.91 -8.58
N MET A 185 -7.09 5.59 -7.43
CA MET A 185 -7.16 4.26 -6.81
C MET A 185 -7.98 4.24 -5.52
N ALA A 186 -8.01 5.35 -4.77
CA ALA A 186 -8.59 5.40 -3.45
C ALA A 186 -10.12 5.39 -3.46
N THR A 187 -10.73 4.69 -2.51
CA THR A 187 -12.11 4.95 -2.11
C THR A 187 -12.17 6.21 -1.23
N ARG A 188 -11.14 6.41 -0.40
CA ARG A 188 -10.97 7.58 0.46
C ARG A 188 -9.49 7.94 0.58
N ILE A 189 -9.19 9.23 0.58
CA ILE A 189 -7.84 9.79 0.68
C ILE A 189 -7.65 10.42 2.06
N VAL A 190 -6.49 10.21 2.66
CA VAL A 190 -6.01 10.92 3.85
C VAL A 190 -4.83 11.80 3.43
N ILE A 191 -5.03 13.11 3.45
CA ILE A 191 -3.97 14.08 3.14
C ILE A 191 -3.26 14.44 4.42
N MET A 192 -1.93 14.26 4.43
CA MET A 192 -1.08 14.52 5.58
C MET A 192 -0.06 15.61 5.31
N LYS A 193 0.19 16.47 6.30
CA LYS A 193 1.27 17.46 6.31
C LYS A 193 1.82 17.59 7.73
N ASP A 194 3.14 17.59 7.87
CA ASP A 194 3.86 17.84 9.15
C ASP A 194 3.36 16.96 10.32
N GLY A 195 3.01 15.70 10.02
CA GLY A 195 2.52 14.72 10.99
C GLY A 195 1.03 14.84 11.31
N ILE A 196 0.30 15.74 10.66
CA ILE A 196 -1.11 16.04 10.94
C ILE A 196 -1.97 15.71 9.73
N VAL A 197 -3.14 15.11 9.96
CA VAL A 197 -4.17 14.91 8.93
C VAL A 197 -4.80 16.25 8.59
N GLN A 198 -4.74 16.65 7.33
CA GLN A 198 -5.30 17.90 6.82
C GLN A 198 -6.74 17.74 6.33
N GLN A 199 -7.03 16.62 5.69
CA GLN A 199 -8.36 16.26 5.22
C GLN A 199 -8.46 14.76 4.98
N VAL A 200 -9.66 14.23 5.22
CA VAL A 200 -10.06 12.87 4.85
C VAL A 200 -11.34 12.96 4.01
N GLY A 201 -11.39 12.23 2.90
CA GLY A 201 -12.59 12.22 2.05
C GLY A 201 -12.43 11.43 0.77
N ALA A 202 -13.54 11.21 0.06
CA ALA A 202 -13.50 10.63 -1.28
C ALA A 202 -12.71 11.56 -2.23
N PRO A 203 -12.02 11.03 -3.26
CA PRO A 203 -11.23 11.83 -4.19
C PRO A 203 -11.98 13.05 -4.74
N LYS A 204 -13.22 12.85 -5.21
CA LYS A 204 -14.07 13.92 -5.74
C LYS A 204 -14.38 15.02 -4.70
N THR A 205 -14.63 14.63 -3.46
CA THR A 205 -14.91 15.57 -2.36
C THR A 205 -13.67 16.40 -2.04
N VAL A 206 -12.52 15.75 -1.89
CA VAL A 206 -11.25 16.41 -1.60
C VAL A 206 -10.86 17.41 -2.68
N TYR A 207 -11.10 17.06 -3.96
CA TYR A 207 -10.83 17.93 -5.10
C TYR A 207 -11.76 19.16 -5.14
N ASN A 208 -13.07 18.94 -4.98
CA ASN A 208 -14.07 20.00 -5.14
C ASN A 208 -14.25 20.88 -3.89
N GLN A 209 -13.92 20.36 -2.72
CA GLN A 209 -14.13 20.98 -1.41
C GLN A 209 -12.90 20.81 -0.53
N PRO A 210 -11.75 21.43 -0.91
CA PRO A 210 -10.55 21.37 -0.12
C PRO A 210 -10.74 22.08 1.22
N ALA A 211 -10.35 21.42 2.33
CA ALA A 211 -10.53 21.94 3.69
C ALA A 211 -9.67 23.18 4.00
N ASN A 212 -8.57 23.37 3.28
CA ASN A 212 -7.67 24.51 3.45
C ASN A 212 -6.81 24.76 2.20
N MET A 213 -6.07 25.86 2.21
CA MET A 213 -5.22 26.28 1.08
C MET A 213 -4.11 25.26 0.75
N PHE A 214 -3.61 24.53 1.74
CA PHE A 214 -2.62 23.48 1.49
C PHE A 214 -3.23 22.34 0.68
N VAL A 215 -4.41 21.86 1.06
CA VAL A 215 -5.11 20.78 0.33
C VAL A 215 -5.44 21.23 -1.09
N ALA A 216 -5.97 22.45 -1.26
CA ALA A 216 -6.25 23.03 -2.56
C ALA A 216 -5.02 23.09 -3.46
N GLY A 217 -3.91 23.60 -2.97
CA GLY A 217 -2.65 23.66 -3.70
C GLY A 217 -2.01 22.30 -3.94
N PHE A 218 -2.09 21.39 -2.96
CA PHE A 218 -1.50 20.04 -3.07
C PHE A 218 -2.25 19.19 -4.10
N ILE A 219 -3.59 19.16 -4.08
CA ILE A 219 -4.38 18.34 -5.01
C ILE A 219 -4.59 19.07 -6.35
N GLY A 220 -4.69 20.41 -6.36
CA GLY A 220 -4.93 21.22 -7.57
C GLY A 220 -3.69 21.48 -8.42
N SER A 221 -2.47 21.22 -7.92
CA SER A 221 -1.24 21.51 -8.68
C SER A 221 -1.08 20.67 -9.94
N SER A 222 -1.75 19.54 -10.06
CA SER A 222 -1.84 18.77 -11.31
C SER A 222 -2.79 19.41 -12.35
N ALA A 223 -3.75 20.24 -11.92
CA ALA A 223 -4.73 20.89 -12.79
C ALA A 223 -4.40 22.38 -13.06
N MET A 224 -3.64 23.02 -12.17
CA MET A 224 -3.24 24.42 -12.35
C MET A 224 -2.04 24.63 -13.26
N GLY A 225 -1.29 23.58 -13.61
CA GLY A 225 -0.20 23.68 -14.60
C GLY A 225 -0.69 24.15 -15.98
N ASP A 226 -1.94 23.86 -16.35
CA ASP A 226 -2.52 24.27 -17.63
C ASP A 226 -3.37 25.54 -17.55
N ALA A 227 -3.88 25.91 -16.36
CA ALA A 227 -4.72 27.09 -16.20
C ALA A 227 -3.94 28.41 -16.01
N ALA A 228 -2.70 28.34 -15.50
CA ALA A 228 -1.84 29.51 -15.35
C ALA A 228 -1.33 30.06 -16.70
N ASN A 229 -1.38 29.28 -17.78
CA ASN A 229 -1.01 29.70 -19.14
C ASN A 229 -2.16 30.28 -19.97
N LEU A 230 -3.37 30.46 -19.40
CA LEU A 230 -4.56 30.96 -20.09
C LEU A 230 -4.98 32.38 -19.66
N LEU A 231 -4.16 33.03 -18.80
CA LEU A 231 -4.38 34.43 -18.38
C LEU A 231 -3.12 35.28 -18.62
N ILE A 232 -2.63 35.33 -19.85
CA ILE A 232 -1.80 36.42 -20.41
C ILE A 232 -2.38 36.80 -21.74
#